data_d30bbe723ec387e44cd48869f2e58e5b
#
_entry.id   d30bbe723ec387e44cd48869f2e58e5b
#
_cell.length_a   1.000
_cell.length_b   1.000
_cell.length_c   1.000
_cell.angle_alpha   90.00
_cell.angle_beta   90.00
_cell.angle_gamma   90.00
#
_symmetry.space_group_name_H-M   'P 1'
#
loop_
_entity.id
_entity.type
_entity.pdbx_description
1 polymer ?
#
loop_
_entity_poly.entity_id
_entity_poly.type
_entity_poly.pdbx_seq_one_letter_code
_entity_poly.pdbx_strand_id
1 'polypeptide(L)'
;MPRIKATLYFQSEDGLHLVATEREVPLAEGAVAQARSILEAQLSAEPLPPLLSTIPKGTALRGIFVSDRNEVFVDLDPSIRKSHPGGALQELMTVYTIVNAVLTNLPDLQDVQILIGGQEADTLAGHVDLRRPLRKNDALIAGTQ
;
A
#
# COMPACT_ATOMS: atom_id res chain seq x y z
N MET A 1 3.71 -21.56 12.38
CA MET A 1 4.16 -20.19 12.32
C MET A 1 3.09 -19.24 12.80
N PRO A 2 3.40 -18.34 13.74
CA PRO A 2 2.38 -17.40 14.20
C PRO A 2 1.93 -16.46 13.09
N ARG A 3 0.64 -16.16 13.10
CA ARG A 3 0.03 -15.28 12.11
C ARG A 3 -0.87 -14.29 12.83
N ILE A 4 -1.05 -13.12 12.20
CA ILE A 4 -1.99 -12.12 12.68
C ILE A 4 -3.02 -11.86 11.60
N LYS A 5 -4.16 -11.31 12.02
CA LYS A 5 -5.16 -10.81 11.09
C LYS A 5 -4.79 -9.40 10.69
N ALA A 6 -4.62 -9.17 9.40
CA ALA A 6 -4.31 -7.86 8.87
C ALA A 6 -5.41 -7.40 7.92
N THR A 7 -5.56 -6.09 7.83
CA THR A 7 -6.48 -5.47 6.87
C THR A 7 -5.71 -5.19 5.59
N LEU A 8 -6.14 -5.81 4.50
CA LEU A 8 -5.62 -5.52 3.16
C LEU A 8 -6.72 -4.84 2.34
N TYR A 9 -6.34 -4.18 1.27
CA TYR A 9 -7.28 -3.40 0.48
C TYR A 9 -7.33 -3.89 -0.96
N PHE A 10 -8.55 -3.90 -1.50
CA PHE A 10 -8.82 -4.20 -2.90
C PHE A 10 -9.77 -3.15 -3.43
N GLN A 11 -9.89 -3.06 -4.75
CA GLN A 11 -10.75 -2.09 -5.39
C GLN A 11 -12.17 -2.66 -5.52
N SER A 12 -13.18 -1.84 -5.25
CA SER A 12 -14.57 -2.22 -5.44
C SER A 12 -14.87 -2.46 -6.90
N GLU A 13 -15.96 -3.22 -7.17
CA GLU A 13 -16.37 -3.56 -8.54
C GLU A 13 -16.60 -2.32 -9.39
N ASP A 14 -17.18 -1.26 -8.81
CA ASP A 14 -17.40 -0.01 -9.54
C ASP A 14 -16.13 0.83 -9.72
N GLY A 15 -15.02 0.42 -9.14
CA GLY A 15 -13.74 1.09 -9.26
C GLY A 15 -13.55 2.31 -8.38
N LEU A 16 -14.55 2.70 -7.58
CA LEU A 16 -14.56 4.00 -6.91
C LEU A 16 -14.03 3.97 -5.48
N HIS A 17 -13.87 2.81 -4.87
CA HIS A 17 -13.49 2.70 -3.46
C HIS A 17 -12.48 1.59 -3.23
N LEU A 18 -11.75 1.72 -2.12
CA LEU A 18 -10.98 0.63 -1.55
C LEU A 18 -11.86 -0.12 -0.56
N VAL A 19 -11.79 -1.45 -0.60
CA VAL A 19 -12.57 -2.32 0.29
C VAL A 19 -11.60 -3.03 1.22
N ALA A 20 -11.81 -2.85 2.52
CA ALA A 20 -11.01 -3.50 3.54
C ALA A 20 -11.36 -4.98 3.61
N THR A 21 -10.35 -5.84 3.57
CA THR A 21 -10.51 -7.29 3.60
C THR A 21 -9.55 -7.86 4.62
N GLU A 22 -10.04 -8.70 5.52
CA GLU A 22 -9.20 -9.31 6.53
C GLU A 22 -8.48 -10.53 5.96
N ARG A 23 -7.18 -10.58 6.15
CA ARG A 23 -6.33 -11.71 5.72
C ARG A 23 -5.32 -12.03 6.81
N GLU A 24 -4.94 -13.29 6.91
CA GLU A 24 -3.87 -13.68 7.82
C GLU A 24 -2.52 -13.46 7.17
N VAL A 25 -1.60 -12.86 7.92
CA VAL A 25 -0.23 -12.62 7.47
C VAL A 25 0.74 -13.09 8.56
N PRO A 26 1.99 -13.40 8.20
CA PRO A 26 2.97 -13.79 9.22
C PRO A 26 3.17 -12.70 10.26
N LEU A 27 3.19 -13.11 11.53
CA LEU A 27 3.60 -12.24 12.62
C LEU A 27 5.11 -11.99 12.53
N ALA A 28 5.52 -10.76 12.70
CA ALA A 28 6.94 -10.39 12.72
C ALA A 28 7.20 -9.43 13.87
N GLU A 29 8.44 -9.38 14.36
CA GLU A 29 8.80 -8.54 15.50
C GLU A 29 9.29 -7.18 15.06
N GLY A 30 8.69 -6.14 15.65
CA GLY A 30 9.05 -4.76 15.38
C GLY A 30 8.30 -4.17 14.19
N ALA A 31 8.24 -2.84 14.17
CA ALA A 31 7.45 -2.10 13.19
C ALA A 31 7.91 -2.36 11.76
N VAL A 32 9.23 -2.36 11.51
CA VAL A 32 9.76 -2.54 10.16
C VAL A 32 9.44 -3.94 9.64
N ALA A 33 9.72 -4.98 10.42
CA ALA A 33 9.49 -6.35 9.99
C ALA A 33 7.99 -6.64 9.80
N GLN A 34 7.14 -6.11 10.70
CA GLN A 34 5.71 -6.31 10.56
C GLN A 34 5.14 -5.54 9.38
N ALA A 35 5.61 -4.32 9.13
CA ALA A 35 5.21 -3.55 7.95
C ALA A 35 5.61 -4.29 6.66
N ARG A 36 6.81 -4.87 6.62
CA ARG A 36 7.25 -5.68 5.48
C ARG A 36 6.33 -6.87 5.25
N SER A 37 6.01 -7.61 6.31
CA SER A 37 5.11 -8.77 6.23
C SER A 37 3.76 -8.39 5.63
N ILE A 38 3.18 -7.30 6.12
CA ILE A 38 1.89 -6.81 5.65
C ILE A 38 1.97 -6.36 4.20
N LEU A 39 2.99 -5.59 3.84
CA LEU A 39 3.12 -5.11 2.46
C LEU A 39 3.42 -6.23 1.47
N GLU A 40 4.26 -7.18 1.82
CA GLU A 40 4.50 -8.32 0.93
C GLU A 40 3.21 -9.08 0.69
N ALA A 41 2.38 -9.26 1.71
CA ALA A 41 1.07 -9.88 1.55
C ALA A 41 0.17 -9.03 0.66
N GLN A 42 0.11 -7.72 0.87
CA GLN A 42 -0.72 -6.83 0.06
C GLN A 42 -0.29 -6.82 -1.41
N LEU A 43 1.01 -6.76 -1.66
CA LEU A 43 1.53 -6.69 -3.04
C LEU A 43 1.26 -7.97 -3.82
N SER A 44 1.13 -9.11 -3.16
CA SER A 44 0.91 -10.40 -3.81
C SER A 44 -0.51 -10.94 -3.65
N ALA A 45 -1.37 -10.24 -2.89
CA ALA A 45 -2.71 -10.74 -2.60
C ALA A 45 -3.59 -10.80 -3.85
N GLU A 46 -4.36 -11.90 -3.96
CA GLU A 46 -5.34 -12.03 -5.02
C GLU A 46 -6.72 -11.70 -4.45
N PRO A 47 -7.47 -10.81 -5.11
CA PRO A 47 -8.81 -10.50 -4.64
C PRO A 47 -9.78 -11.62 -4.97
N LEU A 48 -10.84 -11.71 -4.15
CA LEU A 48 -11.99 -12.58 -4.49
C LEU A 48 -13.01 -11.76 -5.27
N PRO A 49 -13.50 -12.27 -6.41
CA PRO A 49 -14.52 -11.53 -7.15
C PRO A 49 -15.72 -11.17 -6.28
N PRO A 50 -16.33 -9.99 -6.43
CA PRO A 50 -16.14 -9.03 -7.52
C PRO A 50 -15.04 -7.99 -7.30
N LEU A 51 -14.21 -8.14 -6.25
CA LEU A 51 -13.15 -7.18 -5.98
C LEU A 51 -12.02 -7.29 -6.99
N LEU A 52 -11.31 -6.19 -7.18
CA LEU A 52 -10.22 -6.08 -8.15
C LEU A 52 -8.93 -5.71 -7.43
N SER A 53 -7.81 -6.16 -7.99
CA SER A 53 -6.49 -5.76 -7.47
C SER A 53 -6.16 -4.33 -7.90
N THR A 54 -5.53 -3.58 -7.00
CA THR A 54 -5.00 -2.24 -7.30
C THR A 54 -3.51 -2.27 -7.59
N ILE A 55 -2.87 -3.43 -7.39
CA ILE A 55 -1.41 -3.56 -7.47
C ILE A 55 -1.05 -4.29 -8.75
N PRO A 56 -0.20 -3.70 -9.61
CA PRO A 56 0.28 -4.42 -10.80
C PRO A 56 0.99 -5.71 -10.40
N LYS A 57 0.76 -6.78 -11.16
CA LYS A 57 1.41 -8.06 -10.90
C LYS A 57 2.92 -7.91 -10.98
N GLY A 58 3.62 -8.57 -10.06
CA GLY A 58 5.07 -8.54 -10.03
C GLY A 58 5.66 -7.32 -9.35
N THR A 59 4.83 -6.46 -8.75
CA THR A 59 5.32 -5.33 -7.98
C THR A 59 6.16 -5.85 -6.81
N ALA A 60 7.40 -5.42 -6.74
CA ALA A 60 8.34 -5.89 -5.73
C ALA A 60 8.70 -4.79 -4.74
N LEU A 61 8.79 -5.18 -3.48
CA LEU A 61 9.23 -4.32 -2.39
C LEU A 61 10.75 -4.42 -2.29
N ARG A 62 11.45 -3.29 -2.43
CA ARG A 62 12.91 -3.23 -2.27
C ARG A 62 13.32 -3.07 -0.82
N GLY A 63 12.56 -2.28 -0.06
CA GLY A 63 12.87 -2.06 1.33
C GLY A 63 11.82 -1.26 2.04
N ILE A 64 11.89 -1.29 3.37
CA ILE A 64 11.07 -0.47 4.25
C ILE A 64 11.99 0.12 5.30
N PHE A 65 11.79 1.40 5.60
CA PHE A 65 12.51 2.10 6.66
C PHE A 65 11.51 2.87 7.51
N VAL A 66 11.77 2.94 8.80
CA VAL A 66 10.95 3.72 9.73
C VAL A 66 11.88 4.67 10.48
N SER A 67 11.57 5.97 10.44
CA SER A 67 12.36 6.99 11.12
C SER A 67 12.01 7.07 12.61
N ASP A 68 12.79 7.86 13.35
CA ASP A 68 12.54 8.13 14.77
C ASP A 68 11.20 8.82 15.01
N ARG A 69 10.64 9.44 13.97
CA ARG A 69 9.36 10.14 14.03
C ARG A 69 8.19 9.29 13.56
N ASN A 70 8.42 7.98 13.41
CA ASN A 70 7.40 7.06 12.92
C ASN A 70 6.92 7.34 11.50
N GLU A 71 7.81 7.92 10.68
CA GLU A 71 7.60 8.07 9.25
C GLU A 71 8.09 6.82 8.54
N VAL A 72 7.29 6.32 7.63
CA VAL A 72 7.60 5.08 6.92
C VAL A 72 8.03 5.39 5.49
N PHE A 73 9.13 4.80 5.07
CA PHE A 73 9.60 4.87 3.67
C PHE A 73 9.41 3.51 3.04
N VAL A 74 8.60 3.44 2.00
CA VAL A 74 8.33 2.22 1.25
C VAL A 74 9.01 2.35 -0.10
N ASP A 75 10.02 1.53 -0.33
CA ASP A 75 10.81 1.56 -1.56
C ASP A 75 10.36 0.45 -2.50
N LEU A 76 9.86 0.83 -3.66
CA LEU A 76 9.34 -0.10 -4.66
C LEU A 76 10.32 -0.24 -5.83
N ASP A 77 10.31 -1.43 -6.44
CA ASP A 77 11.09 -1.68 -7.64
C ASP A 77 10.57 -0.79 -8.79
N PRO A 78 11.47 -0.20 -9.59
CA PRO A 78 11.06 0.66 -10.71
C PRO A 78 10.18 0.01 -11.76
N SER A 79 10.13 -1.32 -11.81
CA SER A 79 9.29 -2.04 -12.75
C SER A 79 7.80 -1.70 -12.62
N ILE A 80 7.39 -1.19 -11.43
CA ILE A 80 6.00 -0.78 -11.23
C ILE A 80 5.56 0.29 -12.23
N ARG A 81 6.48 1.15 -12.68
CA ARG A 81 6.15 2.19 -13.66
C ARG A 81 5.73 1.62 -15.01
N LYS A 82 6.36 0.52 -15.42
CA LYS A 82 6.02 -0.16 -16.68
C LYS A 82 4.75 -0.99 -16.55
N SER A 83 4.54 -1.58 -15.38
CA SER A 83 3.41 -2.48 -15.16
C SER A 83 2.11 -1.76 -14.85
N HIS A 84 2.19 -0.52 -14.37
CA HIS A 84 1.00 0.23 -13.97
C HIS A 84 0.21 0.66 -15.20
N PRO A 85 -1.13 0.45 -15.20
CA PRO A 85 -1.96 0.78 -16.36
C PRO A 85 -2.11 2.27 -16.61
N GLY A 86 -1.77 3.12 -15.62
CA GLY A 86 -1.94 4.56 -15.76
C GLY A 86 -3.34 5.03 -15.41
N GLY A 87 -3.54 6.34 -15.54
CA GLY A 87 -4.81 6.98 -15.22
C GLY A 87 -4.88 7.43 -13.76
N ALA A 88 -5.54 8.57 -13.53
CA ALA A 88 -5.56 9.22 -12.22
C ALA A 88 -6.22 8.35 -11.15
N LEU A 89 -7.36 7.74 -11.46
CA LEU A 89 -8.07 6.93 -10.49
C LEU A 89 -7.28 5.67 -10.11
N GLN A 90 -6.74 4.97 -11.10
CA GLN A 90 -6.01 3.74 -10.83
C GLN A 90 -4.72 4.01 -10.07
N GLU A 91 -4.04 5.11 -10.38
CA GLU A 91 -2.85 5.52 -9.63
C GLU A 91 -3.19 5.84 -8.17
N LEU A 92 -4.29 6.56 -7.96
CA LEU A 92 -4.79 6.90 -6.62
C LEU A 92 -5.05 5.62 -5.82
N MET A 93 -5.73 4.64 -6.42
CA MET A 93 -6.03 3.37 -5.77
C MET A 93 -4.76 2.58 -5.44
N THR A 94 -3.80 2.53 -6.35
CA THR A 94 -2.53 1.84 -6.11
C THR A 94 -1.78 2.45 -4.94
N VAL A 95 -1.61 3.77 -4.96
CA VAL A 95 -0.85 4.50 -3.93
C VAL A 95 -1.50 4.32 -2.57
N TYR A 96 -2.81 4.55 -2.48
CA TYR A 96 -3.47 4.48 -1.17
C TYR A 96 -3.77 3.06 -0.68
N THR A 97 -3.73 2.06 -1.54
CA THR A 97 -3.66 0.67 -1.08
C THR A 97 -2.42 0.45 -0.24
N ILE A 98 -1.27 0.93 -0.71
CA ILE A 98 -0.01 0.79 0.01
C ILE A 98 -0.02 1.61 1.30
N VAL A 99 -0.39 2.88 1.22
CA VAL A 99 -0.40 3.79 2.37
C VAL A 99 -1.35 3.28 3.44
N ASN A 100 -2.59 2.95 3.06
CA ASN A 100 -3.61 2.52 4.02
C ASN A 100 -3.30 1.15 4.61
N ALA A 101 -2.71 0.23 3.84
CA ALA A 101 -2.32 -1.08 4.38
C ALA A 101 -1.32 -0.92 5.52
N VAL A 102 -0.33 -0.04 5.36
CA VAL A 102 0.65 0.21 6.42
C VAL A 102 -0.01 0.88 7.62
N LEU A 103 -0.71 1.98 7.41
CA LEU A 103 -1.15 2.84 8.52
C LEU A 103 -2.38 2.30 9.24
N THR A 104 -3.23 1.51 8.58
CA THR A 104 -4.34 0.86 9.25
C THR A 104 -3.86 -0.24 10.19
N ASN A 105 -2.87 -1.02 9.76
CA ASN A 105 -2.39 -2.15 10.55
C ASN A 105 -1.38 -1.74 11.62
N LEU A 106 -0.71 -0.61 11.45
CA LEU A 106 0.32 -0.12 12.35
C LEU A 106 0.00 1.34 12.72
N PRO A 107 -1.03 1.56 13.55
CA PRO A 107 -1.56 2.91 13.79
C PRO A 107 -0.60 3.85 14.53
N ASP A 108 0.47 3.33 15.13
CA ASP A 108 1.50 4.18 15.74
C ASP A 108 2.37 4.86 14.70
N LEU A 109 2.40 4.36 13.45
CA LEU A 109 3.12 5.00 12.36
C LEU A 109 2.28 6.14 11.81
N GLN A 110 2.94 7.24 11.40
CA GLN A 110 2.23 8.49 11.10
C GLN A 110 1.91 8.68 9.63
N ASP A 111 2.88 8.40 8.77
CA ASP A 111 2.71 8.64 7.34
C ASP A 111 3.64 7.72 6.54
N VAL A 112 3.41 7.69 5.23
CA VAL A 112 4.17 6.85 4.32
C VAL A 112 4.67 7.69 3.16
N GLN A 113 5.98 7.65 2.94
CA GLN A 113 6.58 8.19 1.73
C GLN A 113 6.97 7.03 0.82
N ILE A 114 6.50 7.07 -0.42
CA ILE A 114 6.82 6.04 -1.40
C ILE A 114 8.05 6.47 -2.19
N LEU A 115 9.04 5.57 -2.23
CA LEU A 115 10.23 5.72 -3.04
C LEU A 115 10.15 4.74 -4.21
N ILE A 116 10.80 5.07 -5.30
CA ILE A 116 10.89 4.18 -6.44
C ILE A 116 12.36 4.04 -6.83
N GLY A 117 12.87 2.82 -6.81
CA GLY A 117 14.27 2.58 -7.09
C GLY A 117 15.22 3.22 -6.10
N GLY A 118 14.79 3.36 -4.85
CA GLY A 118 15.58 3.99 -3.79
C GLY A 118 15.59 5.50 -3.82
N GLN A 119 14.79 6.12 -4.66
CA GLN A 119 14.79 7.58 -4.85
C GLN A 119 13.41 8.17 -4.66
N GLU A 120 13.38 9.42 -4.23
CA GLU A 120 12.14 10.19 -4.21
C GLU A 120 11.57 10.29 -5.61
N ALA A 121 10.25 10.23 -5.72
CA ALA A 121 9.55 10.30 -6.98
C ALA A 121 8.51 11.42 -6.94
N ASP A 122 8.31 12.08 -8.08
CA ASP A 122 7.26 13.10 -8.18
C ASP A 122 5.88 12.46 -8.20
N THR A 123 5.73 11.43 -9.03
CA THR A 123 4.49 10.64 -9.16
C THR A 123 4.84 9.21 -9.53
N LEU A 124 3.87 8.32 -9.42
CA LEU A 124 3.99 6.96 -9.97
C LEU A 124 3.67 6.95 -11.46
N ALA A 125 2.54 7.55 -11.83
CA ALA A 125 2.01 7.50 -13.20
C ALA A 125 1.48 8.86 -13.68
N GLY A 126 1.92 9.95 -13.04
CA GLY A 126 1.68 11.31 -13.54
C GLY A 126 0.64 12.12 -12.79
N HIS A 127 -0.07 11.57 -11.80
CA HIS A 127 -1.21 12.27 -11.19
C HIS A 127 -1.14 12.42 -9.67
N VAL A 128 -0.63 11.43 -8.95
CA VAL A 128 -0.58 11.49 -7.48
C VAL A 128 0.78 11.98 -7.03
N ASP A 129 0.79 13.06 -6.23
CA ASP A 129 2.03 13.65 -5.73
C ASP A 129 2.68 12.73 -4.69
N LEU A 130 3.86 12.21 -5.02
CA LEU A 130 4.64 11.35 -4.13
C LEU A 130 5.83 12.09 -3.50
N ARG A 131 5.97 13.38 -3.73
CA ARG A 131 7.10 14.16 -3.20
C ARG A 131 7.03 14.33 -1.69
N ARG A 132 5.84 14.15 -1.11
CA ARG A 132 5.60 14.32 0.33
C ARG A 132 5.04 13.04 0.93
N PRO A 133 5.27 12.83 2.23
CA PRO A 133 4.62 11.71 2.93
C PRO A 133 3.11 11.81 2.86
N LEU A 134 2.46 10.66 2.76
CA LEU A 134 1.02 10.57 2.65
C LEU A 134 0.44 9.97 3.92
N ARG A 135 -0.72 10.47 4.33
CA ARG A 135 -1.45 9.96 5.48
C ARG A 135 -2.56 9.02 5.02
N LYS A 136 -3.04 8.22 5.97
CA LYS A 136 -4.19 7.34 5.72
C LYS A 136 -5.35 8.14 5.14
N ASN A 137 -5.97 7.59 4.11
CA ASN A 137 -7.09 8.26 3.44
C ASN A 137 -8.35 7.41 3.61
N ASP A 138 -9.11 7.72 4.66
CA ASP A 138 -10.36 7.02 4.96
C ASP A 138 -11.46 7.32 3.93
N ALA A 139 -11.39 8.46 3.27
CA ALA A 139 -12.41 8.86 2.29
C ALA A 139 -12.49 7.89 1.10
N LEU A 140 -11.40 7.19 0.80
CA LEU A 140 -11.38 6.21 -0.27
C LEU A 140 -11.93 4.85 0.14
N ILE A 141 -12.08 4.61 1.44
CA ILE A 141 -12.47 3.28 1.96
C ILE A 141 -14.01 3.18 1.97
N ALA A 142 -14.53 2.12 1.37
CA ALA A 142 -15.96 1.88 1.32
C ALA A 142 -16.53 1.69 2.72
N GLY A 143 -17.71 2.27 2.97
CA GLY A 143 -18.38 2.17 4.26
C GLY A 143 -17.85 3.09 5.35
N THR A 144 -16.84 3.90 5.06
CA THR A 144 -16.28 4.88 5.99
C THR A 144 -16.98 6.23 5.81
N GLN A 145 -17.35 6.84 6.91
CA GLN A 145 -18.02 8.14 6.92
C GLN A 145 -17.16 9.21 7.57
#